data_1ecafb51a602f6e3ab26662c66f4d6c1
#
_entry.id   1ecafb51a602f6e3ab26662c66f4d6c1
#
_cell.length_a   1.000
_cell.length_b   1.000
_cell.length_c   1.000
_cell.angle_alpha   90.00
_cell.angle_beta   90.00
_cell.angle_gamma   90.00
#
_symmetry.space_group_name_H-M   'P 1'
#
loop_
_entity.id
_entity.type
_entity.pdbx_description
1 polymer ?
#
loop_
_entity_poly.entity_id
_entity_poly.type
_entity_poly.pdbx_seq_one_letter_code
_entity_poly.pdbx_strand_id
1 'polypeptide(L)'
;MKTTIKQAKQYINQEVTIGAWLTNKRSSGKIAFLQLRDGSGFMQGVVVKSEVDEETFKLAKDITQESSLYVTGTITEDNRSDLGYEMQVKSIDVIHEAHDYPITPKNHGTEFLMDHRHLWLRSKKQHAVMKIRNEIIRATYEFFNENGFTKIDPPILTASAPEGTSELFHT
;
A
#
# COMPACT_ATOMS: atom_id res chain seq x y z
N MET A 1 -14.57 -3.50 -14.81
CA MET A 1 -15.19 -2.97 -13.57
C MET A 1 -14.09 -2.61 -12.56
N LYS A 2 -14.20 -1.48 -11.81
CA LYS A 2 -13.19 -1.10 -10.80
C LYS A 2 -13.47 -1.80 -9.46
N THR A 3 -12.43 -2.32 -8.80
CA THR A 3 -12.50 -2.99 -7.49
C THR A 3 -11.21 -2.77 -6.69
N THR A 4 -11.17 -3.22 -5.43
CA THR A 4 -9.97 -3.23 -4.58
C THR A 4 -9.37 -4.63 -4.53
N ILE A 5 -8.09 -4.72 -4.14
CA ILE A 5 -7.40 -6.01 -3.99
C ILE A 5 -8.19 -6.95 -3.06
N LYS A 6 -8.65 -6.46 -1.90
CA LYS A 6 -9.42 -7.28 -0.94
C LYS A 6 -10.74 -7.79 -1.49
N GLN A 7 -11.42 -6.99 -2.32
CA GLN A 7 -12.72 -7.35 -2.91
C GLN A 7 -12.58 -8.21 -4.17
N ALA A 8 -11.38 -8.28 -4.77
CA ALA A 8 -11.14 -9.00 -6.01
C ALA A 8 -11.51 -10.49 -5.94
N LYS A 9 -11.47 -11.10 -4.74
CA LYS A 9 -11.93 -12.47 -4.51
C LYS A 9 -13.36 -12.73 -5.00
N GLN A 10 -14.23 -11.72 -5.00
CA GLN A 10 -15.63 -11.84 -5.46
C GLN A 10 -15.76 -11.93 -6.98
N TYR A 11 -14.67 -11.70 -7.71
CA TYR A 11 -14.60 -11.61 -9.16
C TYR A 11 -13.70 -12.66 -9.80
N ILE A 12 -13.58 -13.83 -9.16
CA ILE A 12 -12.83 -14.97 -9.75
C ILE A 12 -13.37 -15.29 -11.15
N ASN A 13 -12.46 -15.48 -12.11
CA ASN A 13 -12.72 -15.68 -13.54
C ASN A 13 -13.38 -14.48 -14.25
N GLN A 14 -13.38 -13.28 -13.65
CA GLN A 14 -13.89 -12.07 -14.26
C GLN A 14 -12.78 -11.05 -14.45
N GLU A 15 -12.98 -10.16 -15.43
CA GLU A 15 -12.09 -9.06 -15.70
C GLU A 15 -12.41 -7.86 -14.81
N VAL A 16 -11.38 -7.36 -14.12
CA VAL A 16 -11.48 -6.19 -13.25
C VAL A 16 -10.31 -5.24 -13.47
N THR A 17 -10.50 -3.98 -13.09
CA THR A 17 -9.45 -2.96 -13.04
C THR A 17 -9.18 -2.58 -11.58
N ILE A 18 -7.91 -2.61 -11.18
CA ILE A 18 -7.46 -2.22 -9.84
C ILE A 18 -6.50 -1.04 -9.97
N GLY A 19 -6.76 0.02 -9.19
CA GLY A 19 -5.82 1.11 -8.98
C GLY A 19 -4.83 0.72 -7.88
N ALA A 20 -3.53 0.70 -8.18
CA ALA A 20 -2.51 0.22 -7.27
C ALA A 20 -1.16 0.94 -7.45
N TRP A 21 -0.29 0.79 -6.47
CA TRP A 21 1.14 1.09 -6.56
C TRP A 21 1.93 -0.20 -6.81
N LEU A 22 2.94 -0.11 -7.66
CA LEU A 22 3.89 -1.20 -7.89
C LEU A 22 4.94 -1.23 -6.78
N THR A 23 4.86 -2.16 -5.85
CA THR A 23 5.83 -2.24 -4.74
C THR A 23 7.10 -2.98 -5.11
N ASN A 24 7.01 -3.95 -6.00
CA ASN A 24 8.15 -4.72 -6.51
C ASN A 24 7.79 -5.38 -7.84
N LYS A 25 8.80 -5.72 -8.62
CA LYS A 25 8.65 -6.51 -9.85
C LYS A 25 9.76 -7.53 -9.99
N ARG A 26 9.48 -8.58 -10.70
CA ARG A 26 10.47 -9.57 -11.16
C ARG A 26 10.07 -10.07 -12.54
N SER A 27 11.02 -10.46 -13.35
CA SER A 27 10.74 -11.08 -14.64
C SER A 27 11.61 -12.33 -14.84
N SER A 28 11.05 -13.33 -15.51
CA SER A 28 11.73 -14.56 -15.88
C SER A 28 11.29 -14.93 -17.30
N GLY A 29 12.18 -14.67 -18.26
CA GLY A 29 11.97 -15.00 -19.65
C GLY A 29 10.72 -14.36 -20.26
N LYS A 30 9.65 -15.14 -20.36
CA LYS A 30 8.38 -14.73 -21.00
C LYS A 30 7.29 -14.26 -20.01
N ILE A 31 7.63 -14.17 -18.72
CA ILE A 31 6.67 -13.79 -17.67
C ILE A 31 7.25 -12.66 -16.83
N ALA A 32 6.43 -11.65 -16.55
CA ALA A 32 6.72 -10.63 -15.55
C ALA A 32 5.71 -10.72 -14.40
N PHE A 33 6.19 -10.53 -13.18
CA PHE A 33 5.38 -10.53 -11.96
C PHE A 33 5.42 -9.15 -11.34
N LEU A 34 4.27 -8.58 -11.12
CA LEU A 34 4.07 -7.27 -10.51
C LEU A 34 3.49 -7.45 -9.11
N GLN A 35 4.18 -6.96 -8.09
CA GLN A 35 3.64 -6.93 -6.74
C GLN A 35 2.85 -5.63 -6.58
N LEU A 36 1.55 -5.73 -6.68
CA LEU A 36 0.62 -4.61 -6.58
C LEU A 36 0.19 -4.38 -5.13
N ARG A 37 0.02 -3.11 -4.75
CA ARG A 37 -0.52 -2.72 -3.44
C ARG A 37 -1.58 -1.64 -3.63
N ASP A 38 -2.71 -1.79 -2.95
CA ASP A 38 -3.66 -0.72 -2.69
C ASP A 38 -3.85 -0.52 -1.18
N GLY A 39 -4.79 0.33 -0.76
CA GLY A 39 -5.10 0.54 0.65
C GLY A 39 -5.68 -0.69 1.36
N SER A 40 -6.08 -1.72 0.64
CA SER A 40 -6.75 -2.92 1.18
C SER A 40 -5.84 -4.14 1.27
N GLY A 41 -4.72 -4.18 0.51
CA GLY A 41 -3.82 -5.34 0.53
C GLY A 41 -2.73 -5.34 -0.54
N PHE A 42 -2.15 -6.52 -0.74
CA PHE A 42 -1.13 -6.80 -1.76
C PHE A 42 -1.58 -7.96 -2.63
N MET A 43 -1.35 -7.88 -3.93
CA MET A 43 -1.71 -8.94 -4.88
C MET A 43 -0.63 -9.06 -5.95
N GLN A 44 -0.41 -10.27 -6.44
CA GLN A 44 0.44 -10.52 -7.59
C GLN A 44 -0.34 -10.30 -8.88
N GLY A 45 0.21 -9.49 -9.79
CA GLY A 45 -0.19 -9.44 -11.19
C GLY A 45 0.80 -10.22 -12.03
N VAL A 46 0.30 -11.11 -12.87
CA VAL A 46 1.10 -11.94 -13.77
C VAL A 46 0.92 -11.45 -15.19
N VAL A 47 2.00 -11.08 -15.86
CA VAL A 47 2.02 -10.61 -17.25
C VAL A 47 2.71 -11.65 -18.11
N VAL A 48 1.97 -12.35 -18.94
CA VAL A 48 2.51 -13.37 -19.84
C VAL A 48 2.71 -12.77 -21.21
N LYS A 49 3.94 -12.84 -21.76
CA LYS A 49 4.32 -12.20 -23.03
C LYS A 49 3.41 -12.58 -24.22
N SER A 50 2.90 -13.81 -24.25
CA SER A 50 2.02 -14.29 -25.32
C SER A 50 0.57 -13.83 -25.20
N GLU A 51 0.18 -13.24 -24.05
CA GLU A 51 -1.21 -12.87 -23.73
C GLU A 51 -1.44 -11.36 -23.74
N VAL A 52 -0.37 -10.58 -23.88
CA VAL A 52 -0.41 -9.12 -23.97
C VAL A 52 0.38 -8.62 -25.17
N ASP A 53 0.16 -7.38 -25.57
CA ASP A 53 0.98 -6.74 -26.60
C ASP A 53 2.42 -6.50 -26.11
N GLU A 54 3.33 -6.26 -27.06
CA GLU A 54 4.76 -6.08 -26.76
C GLU A 54 5.04 -4.85 -25.90
N GLU A 55 4.25 -3.79 -26.07
CA GLU A 55 4.38 -2.55 -25.31
C GLU A 55 4.02 -2.78 -23.84
N THR A 56 2.89 -3.42 -23.57
CA THR A 56 2.47 -3.81 -22.20
C THR A 56 3.49 -4.71 -21.53
N PHE A 57 4.04 -5.70 -22.24
CA PHE A 57 5.07 -6.58 -21.67
C PHE A 57 6.37 -5.84 -21.37
N LYS A 58 6.79 -4.94 -22.25
CA LYS A 58 7.96 -4.08 -22.06
C LYS A 58 7.73 -3.17 -20.84
N LEU A 59 6.58 -2.50 -20.79
CA LEU A 59 6.20 -1.65 -19.67
C LEU A 59 6.26 -2.41 -18.33
N ALA A 60 5.70 -3.62 -18.25
CA ALA A 60 5.73 -4.45 -17.05
C ALA A 60 7.16 -4.77 -16.57
N LYS A 61 8.13 -4.78 -17.48
CA LYS A 61 9.55 -4.99 -17.15
C LYS A 61 10.27 -3.71 -16.74
N ASP A 62 9.91 -2.58 -17.33
CA ASP A 62 10.65 -1.32 -17.20
C ASP A 62 10.08 -0.42 -16.10
N ILE A 63 8.75 -0.41 -15.87
CA ILE A 63 8.08 0.43 -14.87
C ILE A 63 8.75 0.41 -13.50
N THR A 64 8.92 1.56 -12.89
CA THR A 64 9.69 1.74 -11.65
C THR A 64 8.87 1.47 -10.39
N GLN A 65 9.57 1.14 -9.29
CA GLN A 65 8.98 0.90 -7.98
C GLN A 65 8.20 2.14 -7.49
N GLU A 66 7.05 1.90 -6.84
CA GLU A 66 6.11 2.92 -6.32
C GLU A 66 5.41 3.77 -7.39
N SER A 67 5.55 3.41 -8.67
CA SER A 67 4.69 3.97 -9.72
C SER A 67 3.22 3.62 -9.45
N SER A 68 2.32 4.55 -9.74
CA SER A 68 0.87 4.37 -9.60
C SER A 68 0.24 3.98 -10.94
N LEU A 69 -0.59 2.95 -10.91
CA LEU A 69 -1.09 2.25 -12.08
C LEU A 69 -2.60 1.96 -11.96
N TYR A 70 -3.27 1.91 -13.10
CA TYR A 70 -4.44 1.05 -13.25
C TYR A 70 -4.00 -0.24 -13.94
N VAL A 71 -4.32 -1.37 -13.34
CA VAL A 71 -4.03 -2.69 -13.92
C VAL A 71 -5.35 -3.41 -14.18
N THR A 72 -5.56 -3.81 -15.41
CA THR A 72 -6.76 -4.54 -15.84
C THR A 72 -6.38 -5.97 -16.18
N GLY A 73 -7.16 -6.92 -15.69
CA GLY A 73 -6.91 -8.34 -15.92
C GLY A 73 -7.97 -9.23 -15.30
N THR A 74 -7.82 -10.52 -15.53
CA THR A 74 -8.71 -11.55 -15.00
C THR A 74 -8.20 -12.05 -13.66
N ILE A 75 -9.08 -12.12 -12.65
CA ILE A 75 -8.75 -12.71 -11.36
C ILE A 75 -8.80 -14.24 -11.48
N THR A 76 -7.73 -14.90 -11.06
CA THR A 76 -7.63 -16.37 -11.07
C THR A 76 -7.26 -16.90 -9.70
N GLU A 77 -7.70 -18.10 -9.38
CA GLU A 77 -7.30 -18.79 -8.15
C GLU A 77 -5.81 -19.18 -8.22
N ASP A 78 -5.07 -18.94 -7.16
CA ASP A 78 -3.69 -19.43 -6.97
C ASP A 78 -3.48 -19.78 -5.49
N ASN A 79 -3.44 -21.07 -5.18
CA ASN A 79 -3.24 -21.59 -3.83
C ASN A 79 -1.83 -21.28 -3.25
N ARG A 80 -0.89 -20.78 -4.05
CA ARG A 80 0.45 -20.35 -3.61
C ARG A 80 0.46 -18.90 -3.17
N SER A 81 -0.57 -18.13 -3.54
CA SER A 81 -0.73 -16.75 -3.13
C SER A 81 -1.27 -16.66 -1.70
N ASP A 82 -0.76 -15.73 -0.89
CA ASP A 82 -1.27 -15.45 0.46
C ASP A 82 -2.78 -15.12 0.48
N LEU A 83 -3.30 -14.58 -0.61
CA LEU A 83 -4.72 -14.27 -0.76
C LEU A 83 -5.56 -15.42 -1.32
N GLY A 84 -4.92 -16.45 -1.89
CA GLY A 84 -5.57 -17.55 -2.63
C GLY A 84 -5.96 -17.17 -4.06
N TYR A 85 -5.56 -16.00 -4.57
CA TYR A 85 -5.82 -15.55 -5.95
C TYR A 85 -4.76 -14.54 -6.42
N GLU A 86 -4.67 -14.39 -7.73
CA GLU A 86 -3.80 -13.45 -8.43
C GLU A 86 -4.54 -12.84 -9.63
N MET A 87 -3.92 -11.87 -10.30
CA MET A 87 -4.45 -11.27 -11.52
C MET A 87 -3.62 -11.69 -12.73
N GLN A 88 -4.27 -12.27 -13.74
CA GLN A 88 -3.71 -12.40 -15.08
C GLN A 88 -3.90 -11.07 -15.82
N VAL A 89 -2.82 -10.32 -15.94
CA VAL A 89 -2.84 -8.94 -16.45
C VAL A 89 -3.04 -8.92 -17.95
N LYS A 90 -3.91 -8.04 -18.41
CA LYS A 90 -4.18 -7.78 -19.83
C LYS A 90 -3.66 -6.42 -20.28
N SER A 91 -3.81 -5.40 -19.43
CA SER A 91 -3.30 -4.05 -19.73
C SER A 91 -2.85 -3.32 -18.48
N ILE A 92 -1.96 -2.35 -18.66
CA ILE A 92 -1.40 -1.49 -17.63
C ILE A 92 -1.47 -0.05 -18.11
N ASP A 93 -2.18 0.80 -17.37
CA ASP A 93 -2.24 2.23 -17.61
C ASP A 93 -1.45 2.95 -16.51
N VAL A 94 -0.39 3.66 -16.88
CA VAL A 94 0.46 4.39 -15.93
C VAL A 94 -0.22 5.72 -15.59
N ILE A 95 -0.51 5.94 -14.30
CA ILE A 95 -1.01 7.22 -13.79
C ILE A 95 0.17 8.16 -13.55
N HIS A 96 1.20 7.65 -12.86
CA HIS A 96 2.44 8.38 -12.58
C HIS A 96 3.59 7.40 -12.40
N GLU A 97 4.70 7.67 -13.07
CA GLU A 97 5.94 6.93 -12.89
C GLU A 97 6.78 7.58 -11.79
N ALA A 98 7.09 6.82 -10.74
CA ALA A 98 7.93 7.28 -9.66
C ALA A 98 9.40 7.10 -10.01
N HIS A 99 10.21 8.14 -9.78
CA HIS A 99 11.66 8.08 -9.96
C HIS A 99 12.36 8.22 -8.61
N ASP A 100 13.53 7.61 -8.49
CA ASP A 100 14.44 7.73 -7.34
C ASP A 100 13.80 7.41 -5.98
N TYR A 101 12.88 6.42 -5.95
CA TYR A 101 12.26 5.99 -4.69
C TYR A 101 13.34 5.44 -3.74
N PRO A 102 13.54 6.05 -2.54
CA PRO A 102 14.72 5.79 -1.74
C PRO A 102 14.72 4.44 -1.03
N ILE A 103 13.52 3.90 -0.68
CA ILE A 103 13.40 2.62 0.04
C ILE A 103 13.31 1.49 -0.99
N THR A 104 14.45 0.94 -1.35
CA THR A 104 14.55 -0.20 -2.27
C THR A 104 14.29 -1.53 -1.54
N PRO A 105 14.16 -2.69 -2.25
CA PRO A 105 14.00 -4.01 -1.62
C PRO A 105 15.21 -4.52 -0.81
N LYS A 106 16.20 -3.68 -0.52
CA LYS A 106 17.36 -3.98 0.34
C LYS A 106 17.01 -3.83 1.81
N ASN A 107 17.83 -4.41 2.68
CA ASN A 107 17.82 -4.06 4.09
C ASN A 107 18.38 -2.66 4.29
N HIS A 108 17.60 -1.79 4.94
CA HIS A 108 17.98 -0.44 5.29
C HIS A 108 18.13 -0.32 6.81
N GLY A 109 19.11 0.47 7.26
CA GLY A 109 19.31 0.79 8.68
C GLY A 109 18.14 1.60 9.25
N THR A 110 17.93 1.50 10.56
CA THR A 110 16.82 2.20 11.24
C THR A 110 16.89 3.71 11.08
N GLU A 111 18.07 4.31 11.16
CA GLU A 111 18.31 5.75 10.98
C GLU A 111 17.78 6.21 9.61
N PHE A 112 18.25 5.59 8.53
CA PHE A 112 17.77 5.86 7.18
C PHE A 112 16.24 5.75 7.04
N LEU A 113 15.66 4.70 7.63
CA LEU A 113 14.20 4.49 7.59
C LEU A 113 13.43 5.54 8.38
N MET A 114 13.99 6.04 9.49
CA MET A 114 13.39 7.12 10.29
C MET A 114 13.42 8.46 9.55
N ASP A 115 14.48 8.76 8.82
CA ASP A 115 14.55 9.96 7.96
C ASP A 115 13.53 9.91 6.81
N HIS A 116 13.19 8.68 6.37
CA HIS A 116 12.19 8.41 5.34
C HIS A 116 10.89 7.84 5.92
N ARG A 117 10.55 8.13 7.18
CA ARG A 117 9.41 7.49 7.88
C ARG A 117 8.06 7.66 7.19
N HIS A 118 7.83 8.75 6.50
CA HIS A 118 6.62 8.98 5.69
C HIS A 118 6.46 7.97 4.56
N LEU A 119 7.56 7.49 3.97
CA LEU A 119 7.59 6.41 2.97
C LEU A 119 7.63 5.03 3.64
N TRP A 120 8.33 4.91 4.77
CA TRP A 120 8.44 3.65 5.50
C TRP A 120 7.08 3.11 5.98
N LEU A 121 6.10 3.98 6.24
CA LEU A 121 4.71 3.61 6.55
C LEU A 121 4.07 2.70 5.49
N ARG A 122 4.55 2.72 4.25
CA ARG A 122 4.07 1.85 3.17
C ARG A 122 4.54 0.41 3.30
N SER A 123 5.53 0.12 4.14
CA SER A 123 6.02 -1.25 4.38
C SER A 123 4.99 -2.10 5.15
N LYS A 124 4.96 -3.41 4.87
CA LYS A 124 4.06 -4.37 5.53
C LYS A 124 4.19 -4.29 7.05
N LYS A 125 5.42 -4.18 7.59
CA LYS A 125 5.69 -4.13 9.04
C LYS A 125 5.10 -2.87 9.68
N GLN A 126 5.36 -1.69 9.11
CA GLN A 126 4.85 -0.43 9.68
C GLN A 126 3.34 -0.31 9.54
N HIS A 127 2.79 -0.78 8.43
CA HIS A 127 1.34 -0.86 8.25
C HIS A 127 0.68 -1.76 9.30
N ALA A 128 1.27 -2.92 9.62
CA ALA A 128 0.78 -3.79 10.69
C ALA A 128 0.86 -3.13 12.06
N VAL A 129 1.98 -2.44 12.37
CA VAL A 129 2.13 -1.66 13.61
C VAL A 129 1.06 -0.58 13.73
N MET A 130 0.77 0.16 12.65
CA MET A 130 -0.27 1.19 12.67
C MET A 130 -1.67 0.60 12.86
N LYS A 131 -1.98 -0.57 12.29
CA LYS A 131 -3.23 -1.27 12.55
C LYS A 131 -3.39 -1.68 14.02
N ILE A 132 -2.35 -2.26 14.60
CA ILE A 132 -2.36 -2.64 16.04
C ILE A 132 -2.55 -1.39 16.90
N ARG A 133 -1.82 -0.31 16.62
CA ARG A 133 -1.97 0.96 17.34
C ARG A 133 -3.40 1.50 17.25
N ASN A 134 -4.01 1.46 16.07
CA ASN A 134 -5.39 1.88 15.89
C ASN A 134 -6.35 1.07 16.76
N GLU A 135 -6.19 -0.27 16.81
CA GLU A 135 -7.04 -1.12 17.66
C GLU A 135 -6.85 -0.87 19.15
N ILE A 136 -5.61 -0.61 19.60
CA ILE A 136 -5.34 -0.26 21.01
C ILE A 136 -6.05 1.06 21.37
N ILE A 137 -5.96 2.08 20.52
CA ILE A 137 -6.62 3.37 20.75
C ILE A 137 -8.14 3.17 20.81
N ARG A 138 -8.73 2.44 19.85
CA ARG A 138 -10.14 2.11 19.82
C ARG A 138 -10.60 1.41 21.09
N ALA A 139 -9.92 0.34 21.47
CA ALA A 139 -10.24 -0.42 22.68
C ALA A 139 -10.15 0.43 23.97
N THR A 140 -9.16 1.35 24.05
CA THR A 140 -9.03 2.28 25.16
C THR A 140 -10.24 3.20 25.26
N TYR A 141 -10.67 3.80 24.15
CA TYR A 141 -11.86 4.66 24.15
C TYR A 141 -13.14 3.90 24.45
N GLU A 142 -13.32 2.69 23.90
CA GLU A 142 -14.47 1.83 24.21
C GLU A 142 -14.53 1.52 25.71
N PHE A 143 -13.42 1.07 26.30
CA PHE A 143 -13.35 0.76 27.72
C PHE A 143 -13.78 1.95 28.61
N PHE A 144 -13.23 3.13 28.38
CA PHE A 144 -13.60 4.31 29.16
C PHE A 144 -15.06 4.72 28.94
N ASN A 145 -15.53 4.68 27.69
CA ASN A 145 -16.91 5.02 27.37
C ASN A 145 -17.92 4.08 28.04
N GLU A 146 -17.65 2.76 28.02
CA GLU A 146 -18.48 1.75 28.69
C GLU A 146 -18.50 1.91 30.22
N ASN A 147 -17.46 2.50 30.80
CA ASN A 147 -17.38 2.81 32.22
C ASN A 147 -17.89 4.22 32.58
N GLY A 148 -18.59 4.88 31.67
CA GLY A 148 -19.28 6.15 31.97
C GLY A 148 -18.42 7.41 31.81
N PHE A 149 -17.20 7.30 31.27
CA PHE A 149 -16.34 8.46 30.98
C PHE A 149 -16.73 9.09 29.63
N THR A 150 -16.67 10.41 29.57
CA THR A 150 -16.86 11.17 28.33
C THR A 150 -15.52 11.65 27.79
N LYS A 151 -15.21 11.33 26.54
CA LYS A 151 -14.02 11.87 25.88
C LYS A 151 -14.16 13.37 25.65
N ILE A 152 -13.15 14.14 26.04
CA ILE A 152 -13.03 15.57 25.80
C ILE A 152 -11.74 15.82 25.04
N ASP A 153 -11.82 16.56 23.95
CA ASP A 153 -10.66 17.02 23.18
C ASP A 153 -10.38 18.49 23.55
N PRO A 154 -9.36 18.78 24.40
CA PRO A 154 -9.00 20.15 24.73
C PRO A 154 -8.36 20.85 23.54
N PRO A 155 -8.37 22.22 23.52
CA PRO A 155 -7.70 22.98 22.45
C PRO A 155 -6.20 22.65 22.41
N ILE A 156 -5.66 22.49 21.20
CA ILE A 156 -4.21 22.29 20.97
C ILE A 156 -3.49 23.62 21.02
N LEU A 157 -4.13 24.69 20.53
CA LEU A 157 -3.57 26.04 20.54
C LEU A 157 -3.91 26.73 21.86
N THR A 158 -2.91 27.33 22.51
CA THR A 158 -3.04 28.05 23.77
C THR A 158 -2.25 29.36 23.71
N ALA A 159 -2.76 30.41 24.38
CA ALA A 159 -2.06 31.69 24.51
C ALA A 159 -1.05 31.69 25.67
N SER A 160 -0.99 30.64 26.50
CA SER A 160 -0.13 30.59 27.68
C SER A 160 0.83 29.40 27.62
N ALA A 161 2.09 29.64 27.97
CA ALA A 161 3.06 28.58 28.18
C ALA A 161 2.91 27.99 29.61
N PRO A 162 2.99 26.67 29.79
CA PRO A 162 3.10 26.07 31.12
C PRO A 162 4.43 26.45 31.76
N GLU A 163 4.48 26.44 33.12
CA GLU A 163 5.68 26.70 33.88
C GLU A 163 6.84 25.79 33.41
N GLY A 164 8.03 26.40 33.19
CA GLY A 164 9.22 25.68 32.77
C GLY A 164 9.37 25.51 31.24
N THR A 165 8.43 25.99 30.42
CA THR A 165 8.56 25.99 28.98
C THR A 165 9.05 27.35 28.49
N SER A 166 10.24 27.40 27.87
CA SER A 166 10.87 28.65 27.45
C SER A 166 10.44 29.10 26.05
N GLU A 167 9.87 28.19 25.24
CA GLU A 167 9.56 28.47 23.83
C GLU A 167 8.19 27.92 23.44
N LEU A 168 7.40 28.74 22.75
CA LEU A 168 6.18 28.37 22.05
C LEU A 168 6.38 28.54 20.54
N PHE A 169 5.77 27.67 19.77
CA PHE A 169 5.65 27.89 18.33
C PHE A 169 4.57 28.97 18.09
N HIS A 170 4.95 30.05 17.43
CA HIS A 170 4.02 31.07 16.96
C HIS A 170 3.46 30.65 15.58
N THR A 171 2.15 30.64 15.44
CA THR A 171 1.45 30.37 14.17
C THR A 171 0.72 31.61 13.70
#